data_1ba59bdef6e07dc7a5d64ef847ea3f67
#
_entry.id   1ba59bdef6e07dc7a5d64ef847ea3f67
#
_cell.length_a   1.000
_cell.length_b   1.000
_cell.length_c   1.000
_cell.angle_alpha   90.00
_cell.angle_beta   90.00
_cell.angle_gamma   90.00
#
_symmetry.space_group_name_H-M   'P 1'
#
loop_
_entity.id
_entity.type
_entity.pdbx_description
1 polymer ?
#
loop_
_entity_poly.entity_id
_entity_poly.type
_entity_poly.pdbx_seq_one_letter_code
_entity_poly.pdbx_strand_id
1 'polypeptide(L)'
;MAATKANAALLKKWPGLLGSGVKWTVLPSISGAALLLIVLGGLWLCLWQTRWRALGLEIVAAGLLISGEGEKPDVLVERDGRNVALRAEDGSLALPPATKANYSVDNWLLAEGEDRDAEELAANSPFRCDLIGCIGKVKGKTIALIRHPAALEEDCRLADIVIAPFSVGKGCSTARVVVDRRALQAEGAHAIYIEGLSIRSESVAETRGRRPWVPERAVPKPSLPAGQAYARDPSAEDGDADDDKRFDGNPDE
;
A
#
# COMPACT_ATOMS: atom_id res chain seq x y z
N MET A 1 -35.43 34.64 -3.93
CA MET A 1 -35.80 33.60 -4.93
C MET A 1 -35.33 33.90 -6.39
N ALA A 2 -34.62 35.01 -6.64
CA ALA A 2 -34.13 35.35 -8.00
C ALA A 2 -32.70 34.82 -8.35
N ALA A 3 -31.88 34.53 -7.35
CA ALA A 3 -30.48 34.10 -7.56
C ALA A 3 -30.35 32.64 -8.05
N THR A 4 -31.31 31.77 -7.76
CA THR A 4 -31.29 30.36 -8.16
C THR A 4 -31.62 30.12 -9.63
N LYS A 5 -32.39 31.02 -10.27
CA LYS A 5 -32.74 30.91 -11.71
C LYS A 5 -31.60 31.37 -12.64
N ALA A 6 -30.75 32.29 -12.20
CA ALA A 6 -29.60 32.77 -12.96
C ALA A 6 -28.49 31.70 -13.10
N ASN A 7 -28.25 30.92 -12.05
CA ASN A 7 -27.25 29.85 -12.08
C ASN A 7 -27.66 28.66 -12.98
N ALA A 8 -28.96 28.33 -13.05
CA ALA A 8 -29.45 27.28 -13.92
C ALA A 8 -29.40 27.68 -15.42
N ALA A 9 -29.53 28.99 -15.75
CA ALA A 9 -29.43 29.48 -17.12
C ALA A 9 -27.98 29.54 -17.63
N LEU A 10 -27.01 29.81 -16.75
CA LEU A 10 -25.56 29.76 -17.05
C LEU A 10 -25.08 28.34 -17.33
N LEU A 11 -25.55 27.34 -16.56
CA LEU A 11 -25.25 25.94 -16.77
C LEU A 11 -25.83 25.38 -18.09
N LYS A 12 -26.96 25.93 -18.55
CA LYS A 12 -27.60 25.55 -19.83
C LYS A 12 -26.91 26.13 -21.06
N LYS A 13 -26.12 27.19 -20.91
CA LYS A 13 -25.45 27.90 -22.03
C LYS A 13 -24.04 27.33 -22.33
N TRP A 14 -23.54 26.36 -21.54
CA TRP A 14 -22.26 25.68 -21.75
C TRP A 14 -22.40 24.14 -21.85
N PRO A 15 -23.20 23.62 -22.81
CA PRO A 15 -23.25 22.17 -23.00
C PRO A 15 -21.98 21.59 -23.64
N GLY A 16 -21.10 22.44 -24.19
CA GLY A 16 -19.87 22.00 -24.85
C GLY A 16 -18.67 21.79 -23.90
N LEU A 17 -18.70 22.35 -22.67
CA LEU A 17 -17.60 22.16 -21.71
C LEU A 17 -17.80 20.95 -20.79
N LEU A 18 -19.04 20.48 -20.64
CA LEU A 18 -19.39 19.32 -19.80
C LEU A 18 -19.86 18.11 -20.63
N GLY A 19 -20.01 18.26 -21.94
CA GLY A 19 -20.69 17.30 -22.81
C GLY A 19 -19.83 16.39 -23.69
N SER A 20 -18.54 16.58 -23.77
CA SER A 20 -17.69 15.68 -24.54
C SER A 20 -16.35 15.50 -23.81
N GLY A 21 -16.27 14.46 -22.98
CA GLY A 21 -14.99 13.92 -22.55
C GLY A 21 -14.26 14.70 -21.47
N VAL A 22 -14.96 15.22 -20.44
CA VAL A 22 -14.32 15.32 -19.15
C VAL A 22 -14.17 13.88 -18.68
N LYS A 23 -13.13 13.20 -19.18
CA LYS A 23 -12.57 12.08 -18.48
C LYS A 23 -12.33 12.61 -17.07
N TRP A 24 -12.97 12.01 -16.08
CA TRP A 24 -12.63 12.27 -14.70
C TRP A 24 -11.17 11.88 -14.58
N THR A 25 -10.27 12.86 -14.76
CA THR A 25 -8.84 12.61 -14.57
C THR A 25 -8.68 12.21 -13.12
N VAL A 26 -8.36 10.97 -12.93
CA VAL A 26 -8.00 10.45 -11.60
C VAL A 26 -6.75 11.23 -11.20
N LEU A 27 -6.88 12.08 -10.18
CA LEU A 27 -5.77 12.86 -9.67
C LEU A 27 -4.90 11.95 -8.80
N PRO A 28 -3.60 11.89 -9.07
CA PRO A 28 -2.69 11.15 -8.21
C PRO A 28 -2.69 11.70 -6.79
N SER A 29 -2.25 10.92 -5.83
CA SER A 29 -2.17 11.30 -4.42
C SER A 29 -1.38 12.60 -4.25
N ILE A 30 -2.00 13.61 -3.61
CA ILE A 30 -1.39 14.91 -3.34
C ILE A 30 -0.50 14.80 -2.10
N SER A 31 0.73 15.31 -2.17
CA SER A 31 1.62 15.37 -1.01
C SER A 31 1.04 16.24 0.12
N GLY A 32 1.30 15.89 1.38
CA GLY A 32 0.79 16.65 2.52
C GLY A 32 1.20 18.13 2.51
N ALA A 33 2.42 18.43 2.03
CA ALA A 33 2.91 19.79 1.88
C ALA A 33 2.13 20.57 0.83
N ALA A 34 1.85 19.97 -0.32
CA ALA A 34 1.04 20.55 -1.38
C ALA A 34 -0.39 20.84 -0.90
N LEU A 35 -1.00 19.87 -0.20
CA LEU A 35 -2.33 20.05 0.37
C LEU A 35 -2.37 21.23 1.35
N LEU A 36 -1.36 21.35 2.23
CA LEU A 36 -1.26 22.45 3.19
C LEU A 36 -1.17 23.81 2.48
N LEU A 37 -0.36 23.93 1.43
CA LEU A 37 -0.25 25.16 0.64
C LEU A 37 -1.58 25.50 -0.03
N ILE A 38 -2.25 24.53 -0.65
CA ILE A 38 -3.55 24.73 -1.30
C ILE A 38 -4.60 25.21 -0.29
N VAL A 39 -4.65 24.58 0.89
CA VAL A 39 -5.59 24.96 1.95
C VAL A 39 -5.31 26.35 2.50
N LEU A 40 -4.05 26.67 2.79
CA LEU A 40 -3.67 28.01 3.29
C LEU A 40 -3.90 29.09 2.24
N GLY A 41 -3.55 28.84 0.98
CA GLY A 41 -3.81 29.77 -0.12
C GLY A 41 -5.30 29.97 -0.36
N GLY A 42 -6.10 28.89 -0.31
CA GLY A 42 -7.57 28.98 -0.40
C GLY A 42 -8.18 29.75 0.77
N LEU A 43 -7.72 29.51 1.99
CA LEU A 43 -8.15 30.25 3.17
C LEU A 43 -7.80 31.74 3.07
N TRP A 44 -6.60 32.04 2.58
CA TRP A 44 -6.19 33.43 2.32
C TRP A 44 -7.11 34.13 1.31
N LEU A 45 -7.47 33.46 0.21
CA LEU A 45 -8.41 33.97 -0.79
C LEU A 45 -9.79 34.27 -0.20
N CYS A 46 -10.23 33.47 0.78
CA CYS A 46 -11.55 33.64 1.43
C CYS A 46 -11.55 34.77 2.48
N LEU A 47 -10.47 34.92 3.24
CA LEU A 47 -10.41 35.88 4.35
C LEU A 47 -10.14 37.31 3.86
N TRP A 48 -9.30 37.48 2.84
CA TRP A 48 -8.91 38.81 2.39
C TRP A 48 -9.75 39.28 1.20
N GLN A 49 -10.34 40.49 1.30
CA GLN A 49 -11.20 41.07 0.27
C GLN A 49 -10.49 42.15 -0.56
N THR A 50 -9.23 42.47 -0.23
CA THR A 50 -8.43 43.49 -0.91
C THR A 50 -7.57 42.89 -2.02
N ARG A 51 -6.78 43.73 -2.71
CA ARG A 51 -5.86 43.27 -3.78
C ARG A 51 -4.84 42.22 -3.29
N TRP A 52 -4.57 42.18 -1.99
CA TRP A 52 -3.71 41.19 -1.33
C TRP A 52 -4.23 39.73 -1.46
N ARG A 53 -5.52 39.57 -1.76
CA ARG A 53 -6.08 38.24 -2.04
C ARG A 53 -5.37 37.51 -3.17
N ALA A 54 -4.77 38.26 -4.15
CA ALA A 54 -4.03 37.65 -5.27
C ALA A 54 -2.86 36.77 -4.81
N LEU A 55 -2.23 37.08 -3.66
CA LEU A 55 -1.19 36.23 -3.07
C LEU A 55 -1.68 34.82 -2.76
N GLY A 56 -2.95 34.66 -2.38
CA GLY A 56 -3.54 33.34 -2.15
C GLY A 56 -3.55 32.47 -3.44
N LEU A 57 -3.74 33.09 -4.61
CA LEU A 57 -3.69 32.38 -5.89
C LEU A 57 -2.28 31.87 -6.20
N GLU A 58 -1.24 32.67 -5.91
CA GLU A 58 0.15 32.25 -6.08
C GLU A 58 0.50 31.06 -5.17
N ILE A 59 0.03 31.10 -3.91
CA ILE A 59 0.24 29.99 -2.95
C ILE A 59 -0.47 28.73 -3.42
N VAL A 60 -1.70 28.83 -3.90
CA VAL A 60 -2.44 27.69 -4.47
C VAL A 60 -1.73 27.14 -5.70
N ALA A 61 -1.28 28.03 -6.62
CA ALA A 61 -0.54 27.63 -7.82
C ALA A 61 0.77 26.91 -7.45
N ALA A 62 1.53 27.42 -6.47
CA ALA A 62 2.73 26.76 -5.95
C ALA A 62 2.41 25.37 -5.37
N GLY A 63 1.32 25.24 -4.60
CA GLY A 63 0.85 23.95 -4.07
C GLY A 63 0.52 22.96 -5.18
N LEU A 64 -0.13 23.41 -6.25
CA LEU A 64 -0.44 22.55 -7.39
C LEU A 64 0.81 22.12 -8.17
N LEU A 65 1.81 22.97 -8.30
CA LEU A 65 3.07 22.61 -8.96
C LEU A 65 3.86 21.55 -8.18
N ILE A 66 3.84 21.61 -6.85
CA ILE A 66 4.55 20.67 -5.96
C ILE A 66 3.73 19.38 -5.75
N SER A 67 2.44 19.35 -6.11
CA SER A 67 1.56 18.23 -5.81
C SER A 67 2.03 16.89 -6.39
N GLY A 68 2.77 16.91 -7.49
CA GLY A 68 3.29 15.71 -8.17
C GLY A 68 4.62 15.16 -7.64
N GLU A 69 5.28 15.86 -6.70
CA GLU A 69 6.64 15.51 -6.23
C GLU A 69 6.65 14.51 -5.05
N GLY A 70 5.52 13.88 -4.73
CA GLY A 70 5.47 12.84 -3.69
C GLY A 70 6.38 11.66 -4.04
N GLU A 71 7.15 11.17 -3.05
CA GLU A 71 7.93 9.94 -3.22
C GLU A 71 6.98 8.77 -3.50
N LYS A 72 7.18 8.12 -4.64
CA LYS A 72 6.33 7.01 -5.08
C LYS A 72 7.06 5.68 -4.88
N PRO A 73 6.38 4.66 -4.34
CA PRO A 73 6.99 3.34 -4.19
C PRO A 73 7.30 2.71 -5.55
N ASP A 74 8.41 1.99 -5.60
CA ASP A 74 8.85 1.25 -6.78
C ASP A 74 8.22 -0.13 -6.88
N VAL A 75 7.92 -0.73 -5.72
CA VAL A 75 7.24 -2.03 -5.64
C VAL A 75 6.12 -1.94 -4.61
N LEU A 76 4.92 -2.34 -5.01
CA LEU A 76 3.77 -2.50 -4.13
C LEU A 76 3.46 -3.98 -3.96
N VAL A 77 3.29 -4.41 -2.72
CA VAL A 77 2.97 -5.81 -2.37
C VAL A 77 1.67 -5.85 -1.60
N GLU A 78 0.69 -6.58 -2.11
CA GLU A 78 -0.57 -6.79 -1.42
C GLU A 78 -0.39 -7.63 -0.16
N ARG A 79 -1.30 -7.48 0.80
CA ARG A 79 -1.29 -8.18 2.08
C ARG A 79 -1.23 -9.71 1.98
N ASP A 80 -1.76 -10.30 0.93
CA ASP A 80 -1.73 -11.75 0.71
C ASP A 80 -0.50 -12.22 -0.09
N GLY A 81 0.31 -11.28 -0.60
CA GLY A 81 1.52 -11.54 -1.38
C GLY A 81 1.27 -12.10 -2.77
N ARG A 82 0.03 -12.08 -3.25
CA ARG A 82 -0.34 -12.61 -4.56
C ARG A 82 -0.25 -11.57 -5.66
N ASN A 83 -0.69 -10.36 -5.37
CA ASN A 83 -0.61 -9.23 -6.28
C ASN A 83 0.57 -8.35 -5.91
N VAL A 84 1.34 -8.02 -6.92
CA VAL A 84 2.51 -7.15 -6.84
C VAL A 84 2.44 -6.19 -8.01
N ALA A 85 2.74 -4.94 -7.77
CA ALA A 85 2.92 -3.96 -8.84
C ALA A 85 4.36 -3.45 -8.83
N LEU A 86 4.95 -3.27 -10.00
CA LEU A 86 6.25 -2.66 -10.19
C LEU A 86 6.10 -1.32 -10.91
N ARG A 87 6.94 -0.37 -10.59
CA ARG A 87 7.02 0.88 -11.34
C ARG A 87 7.94 0.68 -12.54
N ALA A 88 7.39 0.85 -13.73
CA ALA A 88 8.14 0.82 -14.97
C ALA A 88 9.00 2.09 -15.13
N GLU A 89 9.91 2.10 -16.09
CA GLU A 89 10.82 3.23 -16.34
C GLU A 89 10.09 4.51 -16.76
N ASP A 90 8.92 4.38 -17.36
CA ASP A 90 8.02 5.49 -17.72
C ASP A 90 7.22 6.06 -16.52
N GLY A 91 7.40 5.48 -15.33
CA GLY A 91 6.71 5.86 -14.11
C GLY A 91 5.33 5.23 -13.93
N SER A 92 4.81 4.50 -14.91
CA SER A 92 3.54 3.79 -14.80
C SER A 92 3.66 2.52 -13.93
N LEU A 93 2.52 2.00 -13.45
CA LEU A 93 2.50 0.71 -12.78
C LEU A 93 2.45 -0.43 -13.81
N ALA A 94 3.21 -1.47 -13.55
CA ALA A 94 3.20 -2.72 -14.29
C ALA A 94 2.78 -3.87 -13.38
N LEU A 95 1.85 -4.69 -13.85
CA LEU A 95 1.29 -5.81 -13.10
C LEU A 95 1.73 -7.15 -13.74
N PRO A 96 1.95 -8.22 -12.97
CA PRO A 96 2.19 -9.54 -13.53
C PRO A 96 1.02 -10.04 -14.40
N PRO A 97 1.26 -10.79 -15.48
CA PRO A 97 0.22 -11.24 -16.42
C PRO A 97 -0.95 -12.01 -15.79
N ALA A 98 -0.77 -12.58 -14.61
CA ALA A 98 -1.84 -13.32 -13.90
C ALA A 98 -2.49 -12.50 -12.77
N THR A 99 -2.25 -11.19 -12.71
CA THR A 99 -2.89 -10.33 -11.74
C THR A 99 -4.38 -10.23 -12.03
N LYS A 100 -5.19 -10.47 -11.00
CA LYS A 100 -6.63 -10.27 -11.09
C LYS A 100 -7.00 -8.93 -10.52
N ALA A 101 -7.93 -8.24 -11.20
CA ALA A 101 -8.55 -7.04 -10.68
C ALA A 101 -9.14 -7.33 -9.28
N ASN A 102 -8.80 -6.52 -8.31
CA ASN A 102 -9.34 -6.56 -6.97
C ASN A 102 -9.25 -5.16 -6.34
N TYR A 103 -9.88 -5.01 -5.19
CA TYR A 103 -9.93 -3.73 -4.48
C TYR A 103 -8.54 -3.09 -4.23
N SER A 104 -7.52 -3.90 -3.94
CA SER A 104 -6.16 -3.37 -3.69
C SER A 104 -5.53 -2.83 -4.97
N VAL A 105 -5.62 -3.59 -6.06
CA VAL A 105 -5.10 -3.20 -7.37
C VAL A 105 -5.82 -1.94 -7.88
N ASP A 106 -7.15 -1.90 -7.79
CA ASP A 106 -7.95 -0.75 -8.20
C ASP A 106 -7.55 0.51 -7.43
N ASN A 107 -7.32 0.39 -6.10
CA ASN A 107 -6.85 1.53 -5.31
C ASN A 107 -5.43 1.98 -5.69
N TRP A 108 -4.53 1.06 -6.07
CA TRP A 108 -3.21 1.43 -6.54
C TRP A 108 -3.29 2.23 -7.84
N LEU A 109 -4.12 1.78 -8.78
CA LEU A 109 -4.32 2.48 -10.06
C LEU A 109 -4.95 3.85 -9.84
N LEU A 110 -5.96 3.95 -8.97
CA LEU A 110 -6.57 5.22 -8.59
C LEU A 110 -5.55 6.18 -7.94
N ALA A 111 -4.69 5.68 -7.03
CA ALA A 111 -3.69 6.49 -6.37
C ALA A 111 -2.61 7.03 -7.33
N GLU A 112 -2.32 6.30 -8.40
CA GLU A 112 -1.36 6.73 -9.44
C GLU A 112 -2.00 7.61 -10.53
N GLY A 113 -3.33 7.71 -10.56
CA GLY A 113 -4.04 8.41 -11.65
C GLY A 113 -4.05 7.62 -12.94
N GLU A 114 -4.01 6.28 -12.86
CA GLU A 114 -3.98 5.39 -14.02
C GLU A 114 -5.40 5.13 -14.52
N ASP A 115 -5.63 5.41 -15.80
CA ASP A 115 -6.94 5.21 -16.46
C ASP A 115 -7.09 3.79 -17.04
N ARG A 116 -5.99 3.05 -17.21
CA ARG A 116 -5.99 1.70 -17.77
C ARG A 116 -6.44 0.69 -16.73
N ASP A 117 -7.12 -0.33 -17.17
CA ASP A 117 -7.54 -1.45 -16.34
C ASP A 117 -6.37 -2.37 -15.97
N ALA A 118 -6.51 -3.11 -14.86
CA ALA A 118 -5.51 -4.06 -14.39
C ALA A 118 -5.16 -5.12 -15.46
N GLU A 119 -6.13 -5.54 -16.27
CA GLU A 119 -5.95 -6.51 -17.34
C GLU A 119 -5.11 -5.94 -18.50
N GLU A 120 -5.33 -4.69 -18.86
CA GLU A 120 -4.55 -3.98 -19.88
C GLU A 120 -3.09 -3.79 -19.46
N LEU A 121 -2.87 -3.42 -18.20
CA LEU A 121 -1.53 -3.29 -17.62
C LEU A 121 -0.82 -4.63 -17.51
N ALA A 122 -1.53 -5.70 -17.18
CA ALA A 122 -0.98 -7.05 -17.12
C ALA A 122 -0.62 -7.60 -18.52
N ALA A 123 -1.36 -7.23 -19.56
CA ALA A 123 -1.09 -7.67 -20.93
C ALA A 123 0.24 -7.11 -21.48
N ASN A 124 0.61 -5.89 -21.09
CA ASN A 124 1.86 -5.21 -21.50
C ASN A 124 2.96 -5.26 -20.44
N SER A 125 2.95 -6.27 -19.61
CA SER A 125 3.80 -6.39 -18.44
C SER A 125 5.26 -6.69 -18.77
N PRO A 126 6.24 -5.99 -18.15
CA PRO A 126 7.67 -6.32 -18.28
C PRO A 126 8.06 -7.57 -17.46
N PHE A 127 7.14 -8.16 -16.73
CA PHE A 127 7.40 -9.38 -15.99
C PHE A 127 7.60 -10.57 -16.92
N ARG A 128 8.59 -11.38 -16.61
CA ARG A 128 8.77 -12.73 -17.18
C ARG A 128 8.22 -13.73 -16.20
N CYS A 129 7.12 -14.36 -16.56
CA CYS A 129 6.43 -15.32 -15.71
C CYS A 129 6.45 -16.72 -16.30
N ASP A 130 6.54 -17.70 -15.41
CA ASP A 130 6.36 -19.13 -15.70
C ASP A 130 5.27 -19.72 -14.78
N LEU A 131 5.19 -21.04 -14.66
CA LEU A 131 4.23 -21.74 -13.84
C LEU A 131 4.50 -21.61 -12.32
N ILE A 132 5.74 -21.29 -11.94
CA ILE A 132 6.20 -21.32 -10.55
C ILE A 132 6.52 -19.93 -9.98
N GLY A 133 6.68 -18.91 -10.83
CA GLY A 133 6.99 -17.56 -10.39
C GLY A 133 6.97 -16.51 -11.50
N CYS A 134 7.33 -15.30 -11.13
CA CYS A 134 7.53 -14.19 -12.05
C CYS A 134 8.78 -13.40 -11.64
N ILE A 135 9.57 -12.98 -12.61
CA ILE A 135 10.73 -12.12 -12.40
C ILE A 135 10.49 -10.79 -13.10
N GLY A 136 10.69 -9.71 -12.36
CA GLY A 136 10.65 -8.34 -12.86
C GLY A 136 11.94 -7.59 -12.57
N LYS A 137 12.17 -6.46 -13.25
CA LYS A 137 13.29 -5.57 -12.97
C LYS A 137 12.82 -4.13 -12.81
N VAL A 138 13.31 -3.47 -11.76
CA VAL A 138 13.05 -2.06 -11.47
C VAL A 138 14.34 -1.40 -11.02
N LYS A 139 14.70 -0.28 -11.63
CA LYS A 139 15.92 0.50 -11.29
C LYS A 139 17.17 -0.37 -11.15
N GLY A 140 17.33 -1.38 -12.03
CA GLY A 140 18.48 -2.29 -12.04
C GLY A 140 18.46 -3.38 -10.96
N LYS A 141 17.39 -3.46 -10.13
CA LYS A 141 17.19 -4.52 -9.14
C LYS A 141 16.26 -5.60 -9.67
N THR A 142 16.56 -6.84 -9.33
CA THR A 142 15.77 -8.01 -9.72
C THR A 142 14.78 -8.34 -8.61
N ILE A 143 13.50 -8.44 -8.97
CA ILE A 143 12.40 -8.77 -8.08
C ILE A 143 11.84 -10.13 -8.50
N ALA A 144 11.79 -11.09 -7.57
CA ALA A 144 11.17 -12.38 -7.78
C ALA A 144 9.86 -12.50 -6.99
N LEU A 145 8.77 -12.76 -7.72
CA LEU A 145 7.49 -13.15 -7.16
C LEU A 145 7.36 -14.67 -7.23
N ILE A 146 7.64 -15.34 -6.14
CA ILE A 146 7.67 -16.81 -6.07
C ILE A 146 6.26 -17.31 -5.73
N ARG A 147 5.67 -18.09 -6.62
CA ARG A 147 4.34 -18.70 -6.43
C ARG A 147 4.40 -20.12 -5.90
N HIS A 148 5.47 -20.84 -6.21
CA HIS A 148 5.67 -22.23 -5.79
C HIS A 148 7.03 -22.41 -5.12
N PRO A 149 7.12 -23.20 -4.02
CA PRO A 149 8.37 -23.40 -3.29
C PRO A 149 9.54 -23.97 -4.11
N ALA A 150 9.25 -24.65 -5.21
CA ALA A 150 10.29 -25.21 -6.08
C ALA A 150 11.20 -24.15 -6.73
N ALA A 151 10.69 -22.92 -6.95
CA ALA A 151 11.47 -21.82 -7.50
C ALA A 151 12.39 -21.13 -6.47
N LEU A 152 12.20 -21.43 -5.18
CA LEU A 152 12.81 -20.66 -4.08
C LEU A 152 14.34 -20.66 -4.16
N GLU A 153 14.96 -21.78 -4.42
CA GLU A 153 16.43 -21.91 -4.38
C GLU A 153 17.10 -21.12 -5.50
N GLU A 154 16.54 -21.15 -6.70
CA GLU A 154 17.07 -20.45 -7.86
C GLU A 154 16.79 -18.96 -7.78
N ASP A 155 15.53 -18.59 -7.52
CA ASP A 155 15.10 -17.19 -7.48
C ASP A 155 15.77 -16.41 -6.34
N CYS A 156 15.97 -17.04 -5.18
CA CYS A 156 16.66 -16.41 -4.06
C CYS A 156 18.13 -16.07 -4.35
N ARG A 157 18.78 -16.78 -5.24
CA ARG A 157 20.18 -16.46 -5.63
C ARG A 157 20.26 -15.29 -6.59
N LEU A 158 19.22 -15.11 -7.41
CA LEU A 158 19.20 -14.15 -8.50
C LEU A 158 18.53 -12.82 -8.12
N ALA A 159 17.60 -12.84 -7.17
CA ALA A 159 16.80 -11.69 -6.84
C ALA A 159 17.36 -10.87 -5.67
N ASP A 160 17.27 -9.53 -5.81
CA ASP A 160 17.54 -8.59 -4.73
C ASP A 160 16.33 -8.52 -3.76
N ILE A 161 15.11 -8.66 -4.29
CA ILE A 161 13.86 -8.63 -3.54
C ILE A 161 13.07 -9.90 -3.86
N VAL A 162 12.64 -10.60 -2.81
CA VAL A 162 11.84 -11.83 -2.92
C VAL A 162 10.50 -11.62 -2.26
N ILE A 163 9.43 -11.94 -2.98
CA ILE A 163 8.05 -11.86 -2.51
C ILE A 163 7.43 -13.24 -2.63
N ALA A 164 6.87 -13.78 -1.54
CA ALA A 164 6.27 -15.09 -1.53
C ALA A 164 4.99 -15.15 -0.67
N PRO A 165 3.87 -15.73 -1.18
CA PRO A 165 2.63 -15.90 -0.41
C PRO A 165 2.72 -17.03 0.63
N PHE A 166 3.88 -17.66 0.79
CA PHE A 166 4.19 -18.70 1.76
C PHE A 166 5.41 -18.32 2.59
N SER A 167 5.69 -19.06 3.68
CA SER A 167 6.85 -18.78 4.52
C SER A 167 8.13 -19.30 3.89
N VAL A 168 9.08 -18.42 3.65
CA VAL A 168 10.38 -18.72 3.02
C VAL A 168 11.41 -19.24 4.04
N GLY A 169 11.26 -18.88 5.31
CA GLY A 169 12.18 -19.29 6.39
C GLY A 169 13.59 -18.74 6.19
N LYS A 170 14.60 -19.57 6.51
CA LYS A 170 16.02 -19.20 6.36
C LYS A 170 16.60 -19.49 4.96
N GLY A 171 15.78 -19.99 4.06
CA GLY A 171 16.23 -20.46 2.74
C GLY A 171 16.63 -19.37 1.74
N CYS A 172 16.39 -18.09 2.07
CA CYS A 172 16.65 -16.97 1.17
C CYS A 172 17.53 -15.91 1.87
N SER A 173 18.77 -16.26 2.17
CA SER A 173 19.72 -15.36 2.86
C SER A 173 20.46 -14.40 1.93
N THR A 174 20.40 -14.61 0.62
CA THR A 174 21.09 -13.80 -0.38
C THR A 174 20.29 -12.59 -0.83
N ALA A 175 18.98 -12.66 -0.78
CA ALA A 175 18.11 -11.53 -1.08
C ALA A 175 18.21 -10.44 0.00
N ARG A 176 18.19 -9.18 -0.42
CA ARG A 176 18.28 -8.03 0.50
C ARG A 176 16.99 -7.80 1.26
N VAL A 177 15.87 -8.02 0.59
CA VAL A 177 14.52 -7.89 1.18
C VAL A 177 13.72 -9.14 0.85
N VAL A 178 13.12 -9.73 1.88
CA VAL A 178 12.23 -10.89 1.75
C VAL A 178 10.90 -10.55 2.38
N VAL A 179 9.85 -10.47 1.55
CA VAL A 179 8.48 -10.25 1.98
C VAL A 179 7.73 -11.58 1.87
N ASP A 180 7.76 -12.35 2.92
CA ASP A 180 7.10 -13.66 2.98
C ASP A 180 5.75 -13.60 3.71
N ARG A 181 5.05 -14.72 3.76
CA ARG A 181 3.76 -14.82 4.46
C ARG A 181 3.83 -14.35 5.91
N ARG A 182 4.95 -14.55 6.61
CA ARG A 182 5.10 -14.14 8.01
C ARG A 182 5.17 -12.62 8.11
N ALA A 183 5.99 -11.98 7.28
CA ALA A 183 6.08 -10.53 7.19
C ALA A 183 4.70 -9.93 6.82
N LEU A 184 4.06 -10.45 5.78
CA LEU A 184 2.73 -10.00 5.34
C LEU A 184 1.64 -10.16 6.41
N GLN A 185 1.67 -11.24 7.17
CA GLN A 185 0.73 -11.45 8.28
C GLN A 185 1.02 -10.53 9.47
N ALA A 186 2.28 -10.27 9.77
CA ALA A 186 2.70 -9.43 10.87
C ALA A 186 2.52 -7.93 10.56
N GLU A 187 2.88 -7.51 9.37
CA GLU A 187 3.08 -6.11 9.02
C GLU A 187 2.05 -5.59 8.01
N GLY A 188 1.39 -6.48 7.28
CA GLY A 188 0.39 -6.14 6.27
C GLY A 188 0.99 -6.00 4.88
N ALA A 189 0.39 -5.14 4.05
CA ALA A 189 0.92 -4.80 2.73
C ALA A 189 2.23 -4.00 2.86
N HIS A 190 3.09 -4.08 1.84
CA HIS A 190 4.39 -3.42 1.83
C HIS A 190 4.52 -2.51 0.61
N ALA A 191 5.19 -1.38 0.82
CA ALA A 191 5.67 -0.47 -0.21
C ALA A 191 7.19 -0.46 -0.16
N ILE A 192 7.86 -0.73 -1.28
CA ILE A 192 9.31 -0.81 -1.34
C ILE A 192 9.83 0.31 -2.24
N TYR A 193 10.83 1.02 -1.75
CA TYR A 193 11.49 2.12 -2.40
C TYR A 193 12.93 1.73 -2.70
N ILE A 194 13.38 1.99 -3.92
CA ILE A 194 14.73 1.65 -4.40
C ILE A 194 15.49 2.96 -4.69
N GLU A 195 16.46 3.26 -3.84
CA GLU A 195 17.31 4.44 -3.96
C GLU A 195 18.75 4.00 -4.24
N GLY A 196 19.09 3.88 -5.53
CA GLY A 196 20.40 3.42 -5.94
C GLY A 196 20.75 2.02 -5.40
N LEU A 197 21.62 1.95 -4.39
CA LEU A 197 22.01 0.69 -3.76
C LEU A 197 21.16 0.34 -2.53
N SER A 198 20.45 1.30 -1.95
CA SER A 198 19.59 1.07 -0.78
C SER A 198 18.19 0.59 -1.20
N ILE A 199 17.61 -0.27 -0.41
CA ILE A 199 16.24 -0.74 -0.56
C ILE A 199 15.56 -0.53 0.79
N ARG A 200 14.51 0.31 0.80
CA ARG A 200 13.71 0.62 1.98
C ARG A 200 12.32 -0.01 1.81
N SER A 201 11.89 -0.75 2.79
CA SER A 201 10.55 -1.33 2.83
C SER A 201 9.75 -0.66 3.92
N GLU A 202 8.57 -0.17 3.59
CA GLU A 202 7.59 0.39 4.52
C GLU A 202 6.37 -0.51 4.57
N SER A 203 5.93 -0.83 5.78
CA SER A 203 4.76 -1.67 5.98
C SER A 203 3.54 -0.87 6.43
N VAL A 204 2.35 -1.41 6.18
CA VAL A 204 1.12 -0.81 6.69
C VAL A 204 1.10 -0.76 8.23
N ALA A 205 1.75 -1.68 8.91
CA ALA A 205 1.82 -1.68 10.37
C ALA A 205 2.59 -0.46 10.91
N GLU A 206 3.67 -0.05 10.23
CA GLU A 206 4.47 1.13 10.59
C GLU A 206 3.65 2.42 10.44
N THR A 207 2.95 2.59 9.31
CA THR A 207 2.16 3.80 9.04
C THR A 207 0.89 3.88 9.87
N ARG A 208 0.23 2.73 10.12
CA ARG A 208 -1.02 2.66 10.88
C ARG A 208 -0.82 2.90 12.37
N GLY A 209 0.34 2.55 12.91
CA GLY A 209 0.64 2.58 14.34
C GLY A 209 -0.19 1.58 15.16
N ARG A 210 -0.01 1.61 16.49
CA ARG A 210 -0.74 0.76 17.43
C ARG A 210 -2.11 1.40 17.75
N ARG A 211 -3.19 0.69 17.41
CA ARG A 211 -4.55 1.12 17.69
C ARG A 211 -5.29 0.06 18.51
N PRO A 212 -6.23 0.43 19.44
CA PRO A 212 -6.87 -0.52 20.34
C PRO A 212 -7.66 -1.64 19.65
N TRP A 213 -8.18 -1.39 18.45
CA TRP A 213 -8.93 -2.38 17.67
C TRP A 213 -8.08 -3.24 16.74
N VAL A 214 -6.77 -3.02 16.71
CA VAL A 214 -5.86 -3.88 15.95
C VAL A 214 -5.38 -4.97 16.89
N PRO A 215 -5.68 -6.25 16.61
CA PRO A 215 -5.20 -7.35 17.43
C PRO A 215 -3.67 -7.26 17.54
N GLU A 216 -3.16 -7.27 18.77
CA GLU A 216 -1.72 -7.44 18.96
C GLU A 216 -1.36 -8.81 18.41
N ARG A 217 -0.65 -8.82 17.28
CA ARG A 217 -0.11 -10.07 16.79
C ARG A 217 0.96 -10.52 17.75
N ALA A 218 0.82 -11.74 18.22
CA ALA A 218 1.88 -12.39 18.98
C ALA A 218 3.14 -12.34 18.09
N VAL A 219 4.08 -11.47 18.45
CA VAL A 219 5.44 -11.55 17.91
C VAL A 219 5.88 -12.98 18.21
N PRO A 220 6.25 -13.80 17.22
CA PRO A 220 6.77 -15.13 17.49
C PRO A 220 7.92 -14.93 18.48
N LYS A 221 7.78 -15.44 19.71
CA LYS A 221 8.89 -15.42 20.67
C LYS A 221 10.09 -16.00 19.92
N PRO A 222 11.25 -15.30 19.90
CA PRO A 222 12.43 -15.87 19.28
C PRO A 222 12.59 -17.26 19.88
N SER A 223 12.63 -18.28 19.03
CA SER A 223 12.88 -19.65 19.46
C SER A 223 14.23 -19.63 20.16
N LEU A 224 14.23 -19.71 21.47
CA LEU A 224 15.44 -19.89 22.27
C LEU A 224 16.18 -21.11 21.70
N PRO A 225 17.50 -21.03 21.51
CA PRO A 225 18.27 -22.18 21.09
C PRO A 225 17.98 -23.34 22.01
N ALA A 226 17.71 -24.51 21.41
CA ALA A 226 17.44 -25.75 22.15
C ALA A 226 18.61 -26.05 23.10
N GLY A 227 18.48 -25.74 24.37
CA GLY A 227 19.53 -25.90 25.37
C GLY A 227 19.30 -25.16 26.69
N GLN A 228 18.38 -24.18 26.71
CA GLN A 228 17.99 -23.57 27.99
C GLN A 228 16.56 -24.02 28.36
N ALA A 229 16.47 -25.20 28.87
CA ALA A 229 15.29 -25.62 29.60
C ALA A 229 15.17 -24.70 30.84
N TYR A 230 14.14 -23.87 30.86
CA TYR A 230 13.76 -23.12 32.05
C TYR A 230 13.56 -24.13 33.17
N ALA A 231 14.38 -24.03 34.20
CA ALA A 231 14.10 -24.69 35.46
C ALA A 231 12.69 -24.23 35.90
N ARG A 232 11.75 -25.16 35.95
CA ARG A 232 10.39 -24.92 36.43
C ARG A 232 10.53 -24.46 37.89
N ASP A 233 10.09 -23.24 38.17
CA ASP A 233 9.97 -22.74 39.54
C ASP A 233 8.86 -23.54 40.24
N PRO A 234 9.17 -24.34 41.26
CA PRO A 234 8.17 -25.19 41.94
C PRO A 234 7.17 -24.42 42.80
N SER A 235 7.24 -23.08 42.82
CA SER A 235 6.34 -22.23 43.62
C SER A 235 5.15 -21.62 42.83
N ALA A 236 4.93 -22.01 41.56
CA ALA A 236 3.83 -21.51 40.72
C ALA A 236 2.66 -22.51 40.53
N GLU A 237 2.60 -23.58 41.31
CA GLU A 237 1.46 -24.51 41.33
C GLU A 237 0.72 -24.33 42.67
N ASP A 238 -0.16 -23.34 42.76
CA ASP A 238 -1.32 -23.31 43.65
C ASP A 238 -2.06 -21.98 43.50
N GLY A 239 -2.97 -21.93 42.55
CA GLY A 239 -3.86 -20.77 42.40
C GLY A 239 -4.52 -20.72 41.03
N ASP A 240 -5.52 -21.55 40.83
CA ASP A 240 -6.69 -21.32 39.98
C ASP A 240 -7.38 -22.65 39.63
N ALA A 241 -7.97 -23.24 40.66
CA ALA A 241 -8.89 -24.37 40.50
C ALA A 241 -10.19 -24.12 41.30
N ASP A 242 -10.83 -22.95 41.07
CA ASP A 242 -12.15 -22.71 41.72
C ASP A 242 -13.00 -21.63 41.04
N ASP A 243 -13.05 -21.57 39.72
CA ASP A 243 -14.01 -20.65 39.06
C ASP A 243 -14.77 -21.27 37.84
N ASP A 244 -14.92 -22.58 37.79
CA ASP A 244 -15.69 -23.27 36.74
C ASP A 244 -16.97 -23.93 37.23
N LYS A 245 -17.67 -23.28 38.20
CA LYS A 245 -19.02 -23.71 38.65
C LYS A 245 -19.95 -22.52 38.83
N ARG A 246 -20.29 -21.80 37.76
CA ARG A 246 -21.46 -20.92 37.79
C ARG A 246 -21.94 -20.47 36.42
N PHE A 247 -22.35 -21.41 35.58
CA PHE A 247 -23.25 -21.04 34.46
C PHE A 247 -24.10 -22.25 34.01
N ASP A 248 -24.90 -22.80 34.95
CA ASP A 248 -26.07 -23.61 34.59
C ASP A 248 -27.30 -22.76 34.73
N GLY A 249 -27.63 -22.00 33.69
CA GLY A 249 -28.87 -21.28 33.48
C GLY A 249 -29.80 -22.12 32.62
N ASN A 250 -30.76 -22.73 33.24
CA ASN A 250 -31.91 -23.50 32.72
C ASN A 250 -32.65 -22.71 31.62
N PRO A 251 -32.92 -23.29 30.44
CA PRO A 251 -33.76 -22.69 29.42
C PRO A 251 -35.17 -23.30 29.45
N ASP A 252 -35.98 -22.94 30.48
CA ASP A 252 -37.43 -23.18 30.47
C ASP A 252 -38.10 -22.27 31.46
N GLU A 253 -38.58 -21.04 30.97
CA GLU A 253 -39.84 -20.39 31.33
C GLU A 253 -40.01 -19.14 30.44
#